data_163fff3e364551332a6211b50e688e93
#
_entry.id   163fff3e364551332a6211b50e688e93
#
_cell.length_a   1.000
_cell.length_b   1.000
_cell.length_c   1.000
_cell.angle_alpha   90.00
_cell.angle_beta   90.00
_cell.angle_gamma   90.00
#
_symmetry.space_group_name_H-M   'P 1'
#
loop_
_entity.id
_entity.type
_entity.pdbx_description
1 polymer ?
#
loop_
_entity_poly.entity_id
_entity_poly.type
_entity_poly.pdbx_seq_one_letter_code
_entity_poly.pdbx_strand_id
1 'polypeptide(L)'
;MTNWTVQKIKEVAELIEGSCHRASKGQNPYNLFTAWKMSENDHTKMFLALMRYRDASGRYALLNSFLNRFAKGRDKMIHNQNISDVNILFNPRYKNDTANSFIDGLITFTANNRRIAVIVENKIYDAPDQPNQISRYIEHMTKDEGVDVNNVWVFYMTGDGSKEVEEQSYGCNAGTDIGRRFVPLAYNSDIINWLKSDILEARIYPEALTSVVRSYVESLEKDLFAEDNSDNQRMDKLCNSVIGHHNLKKVTKDQCNTLYAFRKAVAEVRNQMREDIANGSAEDM
;
A
#
# COMPACT_ATOMS: atom_id res chain seq x y z
N MET A 1 5.20 -27.50 34.82
CA MET A 1 5.69 -27.19 33.46
C MET A 1 5.53 -28.44 32.63
N THR A 2 4.58 -28.45 31.72
CA THR A 2 4.29 -29.58 30.83
C THR A 2 5.38 -29.66 29.76
N ASN A 3 6.12 -30.77 29.80
CA ASN A 3 7.12 -31.08 28.77
C ASN A 3 6.42 -31.29 27.42
N TRP A 4 6.34 -30.28 26.61
CA TRP A 4 5.95 -30.40 25.22
C TRP A 4 7.11 -31.07 24.46
N THR A 5 6.93 -32.33 24.13
CA THR A 5 7.91 -33.05 23.30
C THR A 5 7.75 -32.59 21.84
N VAL A 6 8.86 -32.62 21.10
CA VAL A 6 8.89 -32.34 19.65
C VAL A 6 7.80 -33.15 18.91
N GLN A 7 7.46 -34.33 19.41
CA GLN A 7 6.42 -35.20 18.90
C GLN A 7 5.02 -34.53 18.96
N LYS A 8 4.65 -33.94 20.11
CA LYS A 8 3.35 -33.25 20.27
C LYS A 8 3.22 -32.02 19.41
N ILE A 9 4.34 -31.31 19.17
CA ILE A 9 4.37 -30.13 18.24
C ILE A 9 4.13 -30.61 16.81
N LYS A 10 4.70 -31.77 16.41
CA LYS A 10 4.45 -32.37 15.08
C LYS A 10 2.98 -32.80 14.93
N GLU A 11 2.41 -33.46 15.92
CA GLU A 11 1.01 -33.91 15.90
C GLU A 11 0.02 -32.74 15.79
N VAL A 12 0.29 -31.63 16.48
CA VAL A 12 -0.51 -30.40 16.36
C VAL A 12 -0.32 -29.76 14.97
N ALA A 13 0.90 -29.72 14.44
CA ALA A 13 1.17 -29.18 13.10
C ALA A 13 0.45 -30.00 12.02
N GLU A 14 0.48 -31.33 12.09
CA GLU A 14 -0.23 -32.23 11.15
C GLU A 14 -1.75 -32.10 11.23
N LEU A 15 -2.31 -31.91 12.43
CA LEU A 15 -3.75 -31.62 12.63
C LEU A 15 -4.17 -30.29 12.00
N ILE A 16 -3.32 -29.30 12.10
CA ILE A 16 -3.57 -27.96 11.54
C ILE A 16 -3.43 -27.97 10.02
N GLU A 17 -2.39 -28.62 9.48
CA GLU A 17 -2.24 -28.81 8.02
C GLU A 17 -3.42 -29.56 7.43
N GLY A 18 -3.91 -30.60 8.09
CA GLY A 18 -5.10 -31.34 7.68
C GLY A 18 -6.40 -30.51 7.70
N SER A 19 -6.47 -29.49 8.55
CA SER A 19 -7.61 -28.56 8.64
C SER A 19 -7.53 -27.47 7.57
N CYS A 20 -6.34 -26.95 7.30
CA CYS A 20 -6.10 -25.94 6.23
C CYS A 20 -6.39 -26.51 4.83
N HIS A 21 -6.09 -27.77 4.56
CA HIS A 21 -6.42 -28.42 3.28
C HIS A 21 -7.93 -28.54 3.02
N ARG A 22 -8.78 -28.47 4.05
CA ARG A 22 -10.25 -28.50 3.90
C ARG A 22 -10.88 -27.12 3.67
N ALA A 23 -10.25 -26.05 4.16
CA ALA A 23 -10.76 -24.69 4.03
C ALA A 23 -10.49 -24.06 2.63
N SER A 24 -9.55 -24.61 1.85
CA SER A 24 -9.07 -23.98 0.62
C SER A 24 -9.84 -24.32 -0.66
N LYS A 25 -11.00 -24.96 -0.60
CA LYS A 25 -11.76 -25.42 -1.79
C LYS A 25 -12.46 -24.31 -2.60
N GLY A 26 -12.26 -23.03 -2.32
CA GLY A 26 -12.94 -21.95 -3.03
C GLY A 26 -12.08 -20.73 -3.37
N GLN A 27 -10.87 -20.63 -2.86
CA GLN A 27 -9.99 -19.49 -3.16
C GLN A 27 -8.99 -19.88 -4.25
N ASN A 28 -8.81 -19.01 -5.24
CA ASN A 28 -7.74 -19.16 -6.22
C ASN A 28 -6.39 -19.16 -5.47
N PRO A 29 -5.67 -20.30 -5.37
CA PRO A 29 -4.53 -20.44 -4.47
C PRO A 29 -3.31 -19.62 -4.92
N TYR A 30 -3.36 -19.06 -6.13
CA TYR A 30 -2.24 -18.33 -6.69
C TYR A 30 -2.61 -16.88 -6.98
N ASN A 31 -2.07 -15.98 -6.17
CA ASN A 31 -2.09 -14.55 -6.42
C ASN A 31 -0.64 -14.07 -6.63
N LEU A 32 -0.36 -13.57 -7.84
CA LEU A 32 0.98 -13.14 -8.25
C LEU A 32 1.54 -12.05 -7.32
N PHE A 33 0.72 -11.09 -6.92
CA PHE A 33 1.15 -9.98 -6.05
C PHE A 33 1.47 -10.46 -4.63
N THR A 34 0.73 -11.43 -4.11
CA THR A 34 1.04 -12.07 -2.82
C THR A 34 2.31 -12.91 -2.89
N ALA A 35 2.54 -13.61 -4.01
CA ALA A 35 3.75 -14.39 -4.23
C ALA A 35 4.98 -13.49 -4.46
N TRP A 36 4.79 -12.35 -5.09
CA TRP A 36 5.80 -11.32 -5.29
C TRP A 36 5.72 -10.33 -4.11
N LYS A 37 6.62 -10.46 -3.16
CA LYS A 37 6.71 -9.53 -2.03
C LYS A 37 7.03 -8.13 -2.57
N MET A 38 5.98 -7.33 -2.79
CA MET A 38 6.09 -6.00 -3.39
C MET A 38 6.83 -5.03 -2.47
N SER A 39 7.73 -4.25 -3.03
CA SER A 39 8.35 -3.10 -2.37
C SER A 39 7.49 -1.84 -2.52
N GLU A 40 7.79 -0.75 -1.79
CA GLU A 40 7.15 0.57 -1.99
C GLU A 40 7.23 1.02 -3.45
N ASN A 41 8.37 0.82 -4.10
CA ASN A 41 8.56 1.10 -5.51
C ASN A 41 7.65 0.28 -6.43
N ASP A 42 7.36 -0.96 -6.08
CA ASP A 42 6.47 -1.80 -6.89
C ASP A 42 5.01 -1.37 -6.73
N HIS A 43 4.60 -0.95 -5.54
CA HIS A 43 3.29 -0.32 -5.32
C HIS A 43 3.16 0.98 -6.10
N THR A 44 4.20 1.82 -6.12
CA THR A 44 4.22 3.05 -6.95
C THR A 44 4.11 2.72 -8.44
N LYS A 45 4.87 1.74 -8.94
CA LYS A 45 4.77 1.30 -10.36
C LYS A 45 3.37 0.80 -10.67
N MET A 46 2.77 0.00 -9.79
CA MET A 46 1.42 -0.52 -9.98
C MET A 46 0.40 0.63 -10.03
N PHE A 47 0.46 1.56 -9.10
CA PHE A 47 -0.38 2.75 -9.08
C PHE A 47 -0.24 3.56 -10.39
N LEU A 48 0.98 3.87 -10.80
CA LEU A 48 1.23 4.62 -12.03
C LEU A 48 0.82 3.86 -13.30
N ALA A 49 0.90 2.51 -13.29
CA ALA A 49 0.41 1.69 -14.39
C ALA A 49 -1.12 1.81 -14.53
N LEU A 50 -1.85 1.82 -13.41
CA LEU A 50 -3.29 2.08 -13.42
C LEU A 50 -3.61 3.48 -13.96
N MET A 51 -2.84 4.50 -13.57
CA MET A 51 -3.05 5.87 -14.08
C MET A 51 -2.84 5.97 -15.61
N ARG A 52 -2.03 5.09 -16.21
CA ARG A 52 -1.81 5.03 -17.68
C ARG A 52 -2.95 4.37 -18.44
N TYR A 53 -3.89 3.74 -17.76
CA TYR A 53 -5.00 3.07 -18.45
C TYR A 53 -5.83 4.05 -19.27
N ARG A 54 -6.03 3.70 -20.54
CA ARG A 54 -6.92 4.42 -21.47
C ARG A 54 -8.13 3.57 -21.82
N ASP A 55 -9.30 4.17 -21.76
CA ASP A 55 -10.52 3.52 -22.23
C ASP A 55 -10.57 3.44 -23.77
N ALA A 56 -11.62 2.84 -24.32
CA ALA A 56 -11.81 2.69 -25.77
C ALA A 56 -11.88 4.03 -26.52
N SER A 57 -12.19 5.13 -25.83
CA SER A 57 -12.19 6.49 -26.40
C SER A 57 -10.82 7.19 -26.26
N GLY A 58 -9.81 6.51 -25.72
CA GLY A 58 -8.48 7.04 -25.49
C GLY A 58 -8.32 7.92 -24.25
N ARG A 59 -9.36 8.04 -23.41
CA ARG A 59 -9.32 8.86 -22.18
C ARG A 59 -8.60 8.12 -21.07
N TYR A 60 -7.89 8.83 -20.23
CA TYR A 60 -7.26 8.32 -19.00
C TYR A 60 -8.32 8.10 -17.91
N ALA A 61 -9.12 7.03 -18.07
CA ALA A 61 -10.32 6.82 -17.27
C ALA A 61 -10.01 6.66 -15.77
N LEU A 62 -8.97 5.91 -15.41
CA LEU A 62 -8.61 5.69 -14.01
C LEU A 62 -7.96 6.92 -13.38
N LEU A 63 -7.13 7.66 -14.12
CA LEU A 63 -6.59 8.94 -13.65
C LEU A 63 -7.72 9.95 -13.39
N ASN A 64 -8.70 10.05 -14.28
CA ASN A 64 -9.87 10.90 -14.08
C ASN A 64 -10.69 10.48 -12.85
N SER A 65 -10.94 9.18 -12.68
CA SER A 65 -11.64 8.65 -11.49
C SER A 65 -10.90 9.01 -10.21
N PHE A 66 -9.60 8.77 -10.17
CA PHE A 66 -8.75 9.07 -9.02
C PHE A 66 -8.78 10.57 -8.65
N LEU A 67 -8.53 11.44 -9.63
CA LEU A 67 -8.56 12.89 -9.41
C LEU A 67 -9.96 13.38 -8.97
N ASN A 68 -11.03 12.86 -9.56
CA ASN A 68 -12.38 13.20 -9.16
C ASN A 68 -12.67 12.78 -7.71
N ARG A 69 -12.15 11.65 -7.26
CA ARG A 69 -12.39 11.17 -5.90
C ARG A 69 -11.62 11.97 -4.87
N PHE A 70 -10.33 12.23 -5.10
CA PHE A 70 -9.43 12.75 -4.08
C PHE A 70 -9.09 14.24 -4.20
N ALA A 71 -9.19 14.82 -5.40
CA ALA A 71 -8.98 16.24 -5.63
C ALA A 71 -10.29 17.05 -5.67
N LYS A 72 -11.43 16.42 -5.94
CA LYS A 72 -12.75 17.06 -5.99
C LYS A 72 -13.09 17.70 -4.64
N GLY A 73 -13.50 18.98 -4.69
CA GLY A 73 -13.83 19.76 -3.50
C GLY A 73 -12.64 20.45 -2.83
N ARG A 74 -11.41 20.04 -3.17
CA ARG A 74 -10.18 20.74 -2.77
C ARG A 74 -9.82 21.84 -3.77
N ASP A 75 -10.00 21.56 -5.08
CA ASP A 75 -9.93 22.55 -6.16
C ASP A 75 -10.94 22.18 -7.24
N LYS A 76 -11.84 23.14 -7.58
CA LYS A 76 -12.83 22.97 -8.65
C LYS A 76 -12.22 22.78 -10.03
N MET A 77 -10.94 23.05 -10.19
CA MET A 77 -10.25 23.13 -11.48
C MET A 77 -9.85 21.78 -12.06
N ILE A 78 -9.76 20.73 -11.23
CA ILE A 78 -9.40 19.39 -11.69
C ILE A 78 -10.65 18.54 -11.98
N HIS A 79 -11.83 19.02 -11.61
CA HIS A 79 -13.07 18.27 -11.69
C HIS A 79 -13.65 18.20 -13.12
N ASN A 80 -13.91 16.97 -13.60
CA ASN A 80 -14.59 16.68 -14.90
C ASN A 80 -13.97 17.31 -16.14
N GLN A 81 -12.64 17.42 -16.17
CA GLN A 81 -11.94 18.08 -17.26
C GLN A 81 -11.45 17.11 -18.32
N ASN A 82 -11.46 17.55 -19.57
CA ASN A 82 -10.65 16.92 -20.59
C ASN A 82 -9.19 17.17 -20.24
N ILE A 83 -8.49 16.14 -19.83
CA ILE A 83 -7.05 16.20 -19.60
C ILE A 83 -6.32 15.82 -20.89
N SER A 84 -5.30 16.60 -21.24
CA SER A 84 -4.41 16.36 -22.38
C SER A 84 -2.95 16.36 -21.92
N ASP A 85 -2.04 16.05 -22.83
CA ASP A 85 -0.58 16.11 -22.64
C ASP A 85 -0.13 15.36 -21.37
N VAL A 86 -0.76 14.20 -21.12
CA VAL A 86 -0.50 13.39 -19.92
C VAL A 86 0.85 12.73 -20.04
N ASN A 87 1.72 13.00 -19.07
CA ASN A 87 3.00 12.34 -18.90
C ASN A 87 3.04 11.70 -17.50
N ILE A 88 3.37 10.41 -17.41
CA ILE A 88 3.39 9.64 -16.17
C ILE A 88 4.76 9.00 -16.03
N LEU A 89 5.51 9.41 -15.02
CA LEU A 89 6.89 8.99 -14.80
C LEU A 89 7.02 8.28 -13.47
N PHE A 90 7.70 7.14 -13.49
CA PHE A 90 8.16 6.44 -12.30
C PHE A 90 9.60 6.88 -12.04
N ASN A 91 9.85 7.27 -10.81
CA ASN A 91 11.17 7.61 -10.29
C ASN A 91 11.96 8.62 -11.16
N PRO A 92 11.30 9.73 -11.63
CA PRO A 92 12.01 10.73 -12.40
C PRO A 92 13.11 11.37 -11.57
N ARG A 93 14.28 11.48 -12.20
CA ARG A 93 15.43 12.12 -11.58
C ARG A 93 15.30 13.63 -11.69
N TYR A 94 15.57 14.34 -10.62
CA TYR A 94 15.76 15.79 -10.64
C TYR A 94 17.13 16.17 -10.08
N LYS A 95 17.65 17.30 -10.53
CA LYS A 95 18.90 17.83 -10.02
C LYS A 95 18.64 18.53 -8.69
N ASN A 96 19.47 18.23 -7.72
CA ASN A 96 19.54 18.92 -6.45
C ASN A 96 21.01 19.29 -6.22
N ASP A 97 21.27 20.38 -5.52
CA ASP A 97 22.63 20.91 -5.28
C ASP A 97 23.58 19.90 -4.58
N THR A 98 23.05 18.88 -3.95
CA THR A 98 23.82 17.95 -3.12
C THR A 98 23.82 16.48 -3.55
N ALA A 99 22.84 16.04 -4.34
CA ALA A 99 22.72 14.62 -4.77
C ALA A 99 21.71 14.44 -5.91
N ASN A 100 21.79 13.27 -6.57
CA ASN A 100 20.70 12.81 -7.43
C ASN A 100 19.50 12.43 -6.56
N SER A 101 18.44 13.16 -6.71
CA SER A 101 17.18 12.90 -6.01
C SER A 101 16.11 12.41 -6.99
N PHE A 102 15.18 11.64 -6.49
CA PHE A 102 14.12 11.04 -7.28
C PHE A 102 12.78 11.31 -6.62
N ILE A 103 11.75 11.54 -7.44
CA ILE A 103 10.35 11.59 -7.02
C ILE A 103 9.78 10.18 -7.25
N ASP A 104 9.09 9.58 -6.29
CA ASP A 104 8.57 8.21 -6.45
C ASP A 104 7.67 8.08 -7.68
N GLY A 105 6.75 9.02 -7.85
CA GLY A 105 5.90 9.12 -9.03
C GLY A 105 5.56 10.56 -9.38
N LEU A 106 5.55 10.84 -10.67
CA LEU A 106 5.17 12.16 -11.19
C LEU A 106 4.17 12.01 -12.34
N ILE A 107 3.04 12.70 -12.23
CA ILE A 107 2.03 12.79 -13.27
C ILE A 107 1.88 14.26 -13.65
N THR A 108 2.13 14.59 -14.90
CA THR A 108 1.86 15.95 -15.41
C THR A 108 0.83 15.88 -16.52
N PHE A 109 -0.04 16.86 -16.58
CA PHE A 109 -1.07 16.97 -17.62
C PHE A 109 -1.53 18.40 -17.79
N THR A 110 -2.22 18.68 -18.88
CA THR A 110 -2.89 19.95 -19.14
C THR A 110 -4.38 19.81 -18.87
N ALA A 111 -4.93 20.72 -18.08
CA ALA A 111 -6.37 20.86 -17.86
C ALA A 111 -6.73 22.35 -17.84
N ASN A 112 -7.77 22.75 -18.58
CA ASN A 112 -8.17 24.17 -18.73
C ASN A 112 -7.03 25.10 -19.10
N ASN A 113 -6.19 24.69 -20.06
CA ASN A 113 -5.00 25.44 -20.50
C ASN A 113 -3.98 25.70 -19.36
N ARG A 114 -3.99 24.88 -18.30
CA ARG A 114 -3.02 24.96 -17.21
C ARG A 114 -2.26 23.65 -17.12
N ARG A 115 -0.95 23.75 -17.01
CA ARG A 115 -0.10 22.60 -16.70
C ARG A 115 -0.23 22.29 -15.23
N ILE A 116 -0.58 21.05 -14.91
CA ILE A 116 -0.75 20.53 -13.55
C ILE A 116 0.31 19.48 -13.31
N ALA A 117 0.89 19.49 -12.13
CA ALA A 117 1.80 18.46 -11.64
C ALA A 117 1.23 17.78 -10.41
N VAL A 118 1.22 16.46 -10.44
CA VAL A 118 0.83 15.58 -9.33
C VAL A 118 2.05 14.77 -8.92
N ILE A 119 2.59 15.08 -7.77
CA ILE A 119 3.68 14.37 -7.13
C ILE A 119 3.05 13.23 -6.31
N VAL A 120 3.55 12.03 -6.46
CA VAL A 120 3.19 10.86 -5.65
C VAL A 120 4.39 10.50 -4.79
N GLU A 121 4.20 10.53 -3.48
CA GLU A 121 5.16 10.04 -2.50
C GLU A 121 4.53 8.83 -1.80
N ASN A 122 5.23 7.70 -1.85
CA ASN A 122 4.72 6.43 -1.35
C ASN A 122 5.47 5.98 -0.10
N LYS A 123 4.74 5.81 0.98
CA LYS A 123 5.20 5.39 2.31
C LYS A 123 4.36 4.21 2.83
N ILE A 124 4.00 3.28 1.96
CA ILE A 124 3.13 2.16 2.32
C ILE A 124 3.70 1.28 3.45
N TYR A 125 5.02 1.26 3.61
CA TYR A 125 5.73 0.54 4.67
C TYR A 125 6.43 1.48 5.66
N ASP A 126 5.94 2.71 5.79
CA ASP A 126 6.36 3.71 6.77
C ASP A 126 7.86 4.09 6.70
N ALA A 127 8.45 4.02 5.48
CA ALA A 127 9.81 4.49 5.28
C ALA A 127 9.97 5.94 5.78
N PRO A 128 11.07 6.27 6.48
CA PRO A 128 11.27 7.62 7.02
C PRO A 128 11.35 8.67 5.93
N ASP A 129 10.86 9.87 6.24
CA ASP A 129 10.99 11.01 5.36
C ASP A 129 12.42 11.55 5.32
N GLN A 130 12.84 12.03 4.16
CA GLN A 130 14.12 12.74 4.04
C GLN A 130 13.94 14.23 4.36
N PRO A 131 14.97 14.91 4.91
CA PRO A 131 14.91 16.34 5.14
C PRO A 131 14.55 17.12 3.88
N ASN A 132 13.57 18.02 3.99
CA ASN A 132 13.05 18.87 2.91
C ASN A 132 12.56 18.08 1.68
N GLN A 133 12.18 16.81 1.81
CA GLN A 133 11.84 15.94 0.69
C GLN A 133 10.71 16.55 -0.15
N ILE A 134 9.59 16.83 0.48
CA ILE A 134 8.39 17.37 -0.21
C ILE A 134 8.64 18.78 -0.73
N SER A 135 9.29 19.65 0.03
CA SER A 135 9.60 21.01 -0.42
C SER A 135 10.51 21.02 -1.63
N ARG A 136 11.53 20.15 -1.69
CA ARG A 136 12.40 20.01 -2.86
C ARG A 136 11.64 19.59 -4.13
N TYR A 137 10.67 18.68 -3.97
CA TYR A 137 9.83 18.25 -5.10
C TYR A 137 8.98 19.40 -5.64
N ILE A 138 8.36 20.17 -4.74
CA ILE A 138 7.56 21.34 -5.13
C ILE A 138 8.45 22.40 -5.77
N GLU A 139 9.62 22.67 -5.20
CA GLU A 139 10.58 23.61 -5.77
C GLU A 139 11.04 23.20 -7.17
N HIS A 140 11.35 21.92 -7.38
CA HIS A 140 11.70 21.41 -8.71
C HIS A 140 10.57 21.66 -9.71
N MET A 141 9.33 21.31 -9.37
CA MET A 141 8.21 21.53 -10.26
C MET A 141 7.96 23.01 -10.56
N THR A 142 8.18 23.89 -9.59
CA THR A 142 7.89 25.32 -9.76
C THR A 142 9.04 26.07 -10.41
N LYS A 143 10.28 25.84 -9.99
CA LYS A 143 11.45 26.60 -10.45
C LYS A 143 12.05 26.03 -11.74
N ASP A 144 12.15 24.70 -11.83
CA ASP A 144 12.83 24.06 -12.95
C ASP A 144 11.86 23.70 -14.08
N GLU A 145 10.67 23.20 -13.73
CA GLU A 145 9.65 22.78 -14.68
C GLU A 145 8.62 23.87 -15.02
N GLY A 146 8.68 25.02 -14.33
CA GLY A 146 7.83 26.18 -14.60
C GLY A 146 6.34 25.97 -14.34
N VAL A 147 5.98 25.01 -13.49
CA VAL A 147 4.59 24.78 -13.07
C VAL A 147 4.22 25.81 -12.01
N ASP A 148 3.09 26.51 -12.20
CA ASP A 148 2.55 27.40 -11.17
C ASP A 148 2.34 26.60 -9.86
N VAL A 149 2.81 27.13 -8.73
CA VAL A 149 2.68 26.48 -7.43
C VAL A 149 1.22 26.13 -7.09
N ASN A 150 0.26 26.92 -7.58
CA ASN A 150 -1.17 26.65 -7.43
C ASN A 150 -1.66 25.43 -8.24
N ASN A 151 -0.84 24.91 -9.13
CA ASN A 151 -1.11 23.74 -9.95
C ASN A 151 -0.27 22.52 -9.53
N VAL A 152 0.49 22.60 -8.43
CA VAL A 152 1.25 21.48 -7.88
C VAL A 152 0.42 20.78 -6.80
N TRP A 153 0.32 19.47 -6.91
CA TRP A 153 -0.36 18.57 -5.96
C TRP A 153 0.62 17.56 -5.43
N VAL A 154 0.43 17.16 -4.18
CA VAL A 154 1.17 16.06 -3.56
C VAL A 154 0.16 15.07 -3.01
N PHE A 155 0.22 13.82 -3.47
CA PHE A 155 -0.46 12.68 -2.87
C PHE A 155 0.57 11.92 -2.04
N TYR A 156 0.42 11.99 -0.72
CA TYR A 156 1.27 11.31 0.24
C TYR A 156 0.55 10.03 0.69
N MET A 157 1.05 8.87 0.25
CA MET A 157 0.33 7.61 0.33
C MET A 157 0.98 6.70 1.38
N THR A 158 0.26 6.39 2.44
CA THR A 158 0.72 5.57 3.57
C THR A 158 -0.04 4.26 3.66
N GLY A 159 0.44 3.29 4.43
CA GLY A 159 -0.21 1.99 4.58
C GLY A 159 -1.59 2.10 5.22
N ASP A 160 -1.66 2.66 6.40
CA ASP A 160 -2.87 2.72 7.23
C ASP A 160 -3.33 4.14 7.61
N GLY A 161 -2.63 5.17 7.16
CA GLY A 161 -2.92 6.57 7.47
C GLY A 161 -2.38 7.06 8.82
N SER A 162 -1.70 6.19 9.59
CA SER A 162 -1.13 6.57 10.89
C SER A 162 0.15 7.38 10.75
N LYS A 163 0.91 7.19 9.66
CA LYS A 163 2.10 7.95 9.38
C LYS A 163 1.74 9.35 8.89
N GLU A 164 2.09 10.34 9.68
CA GLU A 164 2.05 11.75 9.27
C GLU A 164 3.36 12.13 8.57
N VAL A 165 3.28 13.11 7.66
CA VAL A 165 4.48 13.67 7.05
C VAL A 165 5.29 14.37 8.13
N GLU A 166 6.57 14.06 8.22
CA GLU A 166 7.46 14.66 9.20
C GLU A 166 7.68 16.15 8.89
N GLU A 167 7.69 17.00 9.91
CA GLU A 167 7.90 18.46 9.77
C GLU A 167 9.16 18.77 8.95
N GLN A 168 10.22 18.00 9.16
CA GLN A 168 11.47 18.13 8.41
C GLN A 168 11.31 17.91 6.90
N SER A 169 10.30 17.14 6.45
CA SER A 169 10.07 16.84 5.03
C SER A 169 9.45 18.03 4.30
N TYR A 170 8.63 18.81 4.99
CA TYR A 170 8.02 20.02 4.42
C TYR A 170 9.01 21.18 4.30
N GLY A 171 9.99 21.26 5.22
CA GLY A 171 10.88 22.41 5.32
C GLY A 171 10.16 23.71 5.68
N CYS A 172 10.93 24.72 6.06
CA CYS A 172 10.40 26.04 6.45
C CYS A 172 10.11 26.98 5.27
N ASN A 173 10.02 26.46 4.04
CA ASN A 173 9.86 27.29 2.85
C ASN A 173 8.39 27.67 2.64
N ALA A 174 8.03 28.92 2.98
CA ALA A 174 6.69 29.46 2.73
C ALA A 174 6.21 29.35 1.28
N GLY A 175 7.14 29.27 0.31
CA GLY A 175 6.83 29.07 -1.12
C GLY A 175 6.43 27.65 -1.50
N THR A 176 6.55 26.67 -0.59
CA THR A 176 6.16 25.28 -0.79
C THR A 176 4.89 24.88 -0.06
N ASP A 177 4.26 25.81 0.64
CA ASP A 177 2.93 25.57 1.24
C ASP A 177 1.88 25.50 0.14
N ILE A 178 1.44 24.29 -0.15
CA ILE A 178 0.38 24.02 -1.13
C ILE A 178 -0.99 23.78 -0.49
N GLY A 179 -1.07 23.87 0.85
CA GLY A 179 -2.32 23.79 1.60
C GLY A 179 -3.16 22.57 1.25
N ARG A 180 -4.40 22.80 0.78
CA ARG A 180 -5.35 21.72 0.44
C ARG A 180 -4.90 20.79 -0.69
N ARG A 181 -3.85 21.13 -1.45
CA ARG A 181 -3.31 20.30 -2.51
C ARG A 181 -2.29 19.28 -2.01
N PHE A 182 -1.92 19.33 -0.73
CA PHE A 182 -1.32 18.22 -0.04
C PHE A 182 -2.44 17.27 0.41
N VAL A 183 -2.42 16.05 -0.11
CA VAL A 183 -3.49 15.06 0.05
C VAL A 183 -2.91 13.79 0.68
N PRO A 184 -3.02 13.62 2.00
CA PRO A 184 -2.69 12.35 2.62
C PRO A 184 -3.74 11.31 2.21
N LEU A 185 -3.28 10.11 1.85
CA LEU A 185 -4.11 8.97 1.50
C LEU A 185 -3.59 7.71 2.20
N ALA A 186 -4.51 6.87 2.65
CA ALA A 186 -4.18 5.56 3.18
C ALA A 186 -4.51 4.45 2.19
N TYR A 187 -3.60 3.48 2.01
CA TYR A 187 -3.87 2.33 1.16
C TYR A 187 -5.04 1.50 1.68
N ASN A 188 -5.08 1.23 2.98
CA ASN A 188 -6.08 0.36 3.61
C ASN A 188 -7.52 0.89 3.50
N SER A 189 -7.71 2.21 3.45
CA SER A 189 -9.03 2.84 3.38
C SER A 189 -9.26 3.51 2.03
N ASP A 190 -8.39 4.44 1.63
CA ASP A 190 -8.66 5.28 0.47
C ASP A 190 -8.41 4.54 -0.84
N ILE A 191 -7.23 3.95 -1.00
CA ILE A 191 -6.84 3.33 -2.27
C ILE A 191 -7.62 2.04 -2.51
N ILE A 192 -7.73 1.17 -1.50
CA ILE A 192 -8.52 -0.07 -1.62
C ILE A 192 -10.00 0.25 -1.91
N ASN A 193 -10.60 1.22 -1.22
CA ASN A 193 -11.99 1.60 -1.47
C ASN A 193 -12.17 2.20 -2.87
N TRP A 194 -11.22 3.01 -3.36
CA TRP A 194 -11.26 3.50 -4.73
C TRP A 194 -11.19 2.35 -5.74
N LEU A 195 -10.25 1.43 -5.59
CA LEU A 195 -10.10 0.27 -6.47
C LEU A 195 -11.36 -0.61 -6.49
N LYS A 196 -11.98 -0.83 -5.33
CA LYS A 196 -13.20 -1.63 -5.21
C LYS A 196 -14.40 -0.93 -5.83
N SER A 197 -14.73 0.28 -5.37
CA SER A 197 -15.97 0.96 -5.76
C SER A 197 -15.92 1.49 -7.19
N ASP A 198 -14.79 2.12 -7.58
CA ASP A 198 -14.74 2.84 -8.85
C ASP A 198 -14.27 1.94 -10.00
N ILE A 199 -13.66 0.78 -9.72
CA ILE A 199 -13.14 -0.12 -10.76
C ILE A 199 -13.86 -1.47 -10.74
N LEU A 200 -13.86 -2.19 -9.62
CA LEU A 200 -14.42 -3.54 -9.57
C LEU A 200 -15.94 -3.55 -9.61
N GLU A 201 -16.59 -2.65 -8.87
CA GLU A 201 -18.07 -2.57 -8.78
C GLU A 201 -18.69 -1.81 -9.96
N ALA A 202 -17.94 -0.92 -10.58
CA ALA A 202 -18.43 -0.11 -11.70
C ALA A 202 -18.84 -0.93 -12.93
N ARG A 203 -18.27 -2.14 -13.13
CA ARG A 203 -18.57 -3.09 -14.21
C ARG A 203 -18.47 -2.51 -15.63
N ILE A 204 -17.69 -1.45 -15.81
CA ILE A 204 -17.48 -0.78 -17.10
C ILE A 204 -16.09 -1.03 -17.68
N TYR A 205 -15.23 -1.68 -16.93
CA TYR A 205 -13.86 -1.95 -17.31
C TYR A 205 -13.68 -3.38 -17.85
N PRO A 206 -12.70 -3.62 -18.73
CA PRO A 206 -12.40 -4.96 -19.26
C PRO A 206 -12.05 -5.95 -18.16
N GLU A 207 -12.43 -7.21 -18.35
CA GLU A 207 -12.16 -8.28 -17.37
C GLU A 207 -10.65 -8.44 -17.06
N ALA A 208 -9.80 -8.27 -18.04
CA ALA A 208 -8.35 -8.32 -17.83
C ALA A 208 -7.87 -7.29 -16.80
N LEU A 209 -8.37 -6.04 -16.87
CA LEU A 209 -8.04 -4.99 -15.92
C LEU A 209 -8.63 -5.32 -14.54
N THR A 210 -9.92 -5.68 -14.48
CA THR A 210 -10.59 -5.96 -13.20
C THR A 210 -10.00 -7.18 -12.49
N SER A 211 -9.53 -8.20 -13.23
CA SER A 211 -8.83 -9.35 -12.65
C SER A 211 -7.50 -8.96 -12.01
N VAL A 212 -6.71 -8.13 -12.70
CA VAL A 212 -5.45 -7.61 -12.14
C VAL A 212 -5.71 -6.77 -10.90
N VAL A 213 -6.70 -5.85 -10.97
CA VAL A 213 -7.06 -4.99 -9.83
C VAL A 213 -7.57 -5.81 -8.66
N ARG A 214 -8.39 -6.85 -8.90
CA ARG A 214 -8.88 -7.75 -7.83
C ARG A 214 -7.72 -8.45 -7.13
N SER A 215 -6.80 -9.04 -7.89
CA SER A 215 -5.64 -9.71 -7.33
C SER A 215 -4.74 -8.74 -6.55
N TYR A 216 -4.61 -7.50 -7.01
CA TYR A 216 -3.86 -6.47 -6.30
C TYR A 216 -4.54 -6.05 -4.99
N VAL A 217 -5.85 -5.84 -5.00
CA VAL A 217 -6.63 -5.54 -3.79
C VAL A 217 -6.52 -6.66 -2.77
N GLU A 218 -6.67 -7.92 -3.19
CA GLU A 218 -6.51 -9.09 -2.31
C GLU A 218 -5.10 -9.14 -1.68
N SER A 219 -4.07 -8.77 -2.43
CA SER A 219 -2.70 -8.69 -1.91
C SER A 219 -2.56 -7.55 -0.89
N LEU A 220 -3.05 -6.36 -1.20
CA LEU A 220 -3.04 -5.22 -0.28
C LEU A 220 -3.78 -5.54 1.02
N GLU A 221 -4.97 -6.14 0.93
CA GLU A 221 -5.75 -6.52 2.09
C GLU A 221 -5.00 -7.53 2.97
N LYS A 222 -4.36 -8.51 2.34
CA LYS A 222 -3.56 -9.48 3.06
C LYS A 222 -2.33 -8.87 3.74
N ASP A 223 -1.68 -7.90 3.07
CA ASP A 223 -0.44 -7.30 3.58
C ASP A 223 -0.73 -6.22 4.65
N LEU A 224 -1.81 -5.43 4.47
CA LEU A 224 -2.13 -4.29 5.33
C LEU A 224 -3.16 -4.61 6.42
N PHE A 225 -4.08 -5.57 6.17
CA PHE A 225 -5.06 -6.04 7.16
C PHE A 225 -4.70 -7.40 7.75
N ALA A 226 -3.63 -8.06 7.29
CA ALA A 226 -3.06 -9.17 8.06
C ALA A 226 -2.75 -8.62 9.44
N GLU A 227 -3.70 -8.90 10.34
CA GLU A 227 -3.87 -8.40 11.68
C GLU A 227 -2.53 -8.01 12.32
N ASP A 228 -2.51 -6.74 12.70
CA ASP A 228 -1.62 -6.18 13.69
C ASP A 228 -0.20 -6.76 13.69
N ASN A 229 0.65 -6.20 12.80
CA ASN A 229 2.10 -6.45 12.82
C ASN A 229 2.71 -6.24 14.22
N SER A 230 1.98 -5.60 15.16
CA SER A 230 2.37 -5.47 16.55
C SER A 230 2.42 -6.83 17.25
N ASP A 231 1.47 -7.73 16.97
CA ASP A 231 1.49 -9.09 17.50
C ASP A 231 2.57 -9.94 16.83
N ASN A 232 2.82 -9.70 15.53
CA ASN A 232 3.92 -10.34 14.83
C ASN A 232 5.28 -9.82 15.32
N GLN A 233 5.44 -8.51 15.51
CA GLN A 233 6.64 -7.94 16.10
C GLN A 233 6.81 -8.32 17.59
N ARG A 234 5.72 -8.43 18.35
CA ARG A 234 5.74 -8.96 19.72
C ARG A 234 6.12 -10.43 19.74
N MET A 235 5.60 -11.24 18.80
CA MET A 235 5.97 -12.65 18.67
C MET A 235 7.43 -12.80 18.22
N ASP A 236 7.91 -11.98 17.26
CA ASP A 236 9.32 -11.98 16.85
C ASP A 236 10.24 -11.53 17.99
N LYS A 237 9.85 -10.52 18.78
CA LYS A 237 10.56 -10.14 20.01
C LYS A 237 10.53 -11.25 21.06
N LEU A 238 9.40 -11.92 21.22
CA LEU A 238 9.27 -13.07 22.15
C LEU A 238 10.13 -14.24 21.68
N CYS A 239 10.09 -14.58 20.40
CA CYS A 239 10.94 -15.62 19.81
C CYS A 239 12.44 -15.30 19.98
N ASN A 240 12.83 -14.04 19.67
CA ASN A 240 14.20 -13.59 19.84
C ASN A 240 14.63 -13.57 21.31
N SER A 241 13.73 -13.21 22.24
CA SER A 241 13.97 -13.25 23.67
C SER A 241 14.13 -14.68 24.18
N VAL A 242 13.30 -15.61 23.73
CA VAL A 242 13.38 -17.05 24.07
C VAL A 242 14.68 -17.66 23.52
N ILE A 243 15.04 -17.34 22.26
CA ILE A 243 16.28 -17.78 21.64
C ILE A 243 17.49 -17.20 22.37
N GLY A 244 17.45 -15.92 22.73
CA GLY A 244 18.52 -15.22 23.45
C GLY A 244 18.73 -15.72 24.89
N HIS A 245 17.62 -16.02 25.62
CA HIS A 245 17.68 -16.50 27.00
C HIS A 245 18.20 -17.95 27.15
N HIS A 246 18.01 -18.78 26.13
CA HIS A 246 18.41 -20.18 26.21
C HIS A 246 19.77 -20.48 25.60
N ASN A 247 20.57 -19.46 25.24
CA ASN A 247 21.93 -19.63 24.69
C ASN A 247 21.97 -20.65 23.53
N LEU A 248 20.93 -20.71 22.72
CA LEU A 248 20.84 -21.62 21.59
C LEU A 248 21.83 -21.16 20.50
N LYS A 249 23.08 -21.51 20.64
CA LYS A 249 24.18 -21.12 19.74
C LYS A 249 24.04 -21.63 18.30
N LYS A 250 23.07 -22.50 18.02
CA LYS A 250 22.72 -22.96 16.67
C LYS A 250 21.25 -23.39 16.64
N VAL A 251 20.39 -22.52 16.15
CA VAL A 251 19.07 -22.94 15.68
C VAL A 251 19.27 -23.47 14.27
N THR A 252 18.93 -24.71 14.01
CA THR A 252 19.01 -25.29 12.67
C THR A 252 17.93 -24.68 11.79
N LYS A 253 18.14 -24.65 10.46
CA LYS A 253 17.14 -24.16 9.49
C LYS A 253 15.78 -24.86 9.67
N ASP A 254 15.78 -26.13 10.03
CA ASP A 254 14.56 -26.92 10.29
C ASP A 254 13.83 -26.48 11.55
N GLN A 255 14.55 -26.10 12.61
CA GLN A 255 13.94 -25.55 13.82
C GLN A 255 13.32 -24.17 13.58
N CYS A 256 13.95 -23.32 12.76
CA CYS A 256 13.37 -22.06 12.33
C CYS A 256 12.10 -22.29 11.50
N ASN A 257 12.11 -23.23 10.56
CA ASN A 257 10.96 -23.58 9.75
C ASN A 257 9.82 -24.15 10.61
N THR A 258 10.12 -24.94 11.63
CA THR A 258 9.13 -25.50 12.57
C THR A 258 8.48 -24.40 13.42
N LEU A 259 9.27 -23.44 13.91
CA LEU A 259 8.76 -22.28 14.65
C LEU A 259 7.90 -21.37 13.77
N TYR A 260 8.29 -21.19 12.53
CA TYR A 260 7.52 -20.41 11.56
C TYR A 260 6.18 -21.09 11.24
N ALA A 261 6.18 -22.40 11.00
CA ALA A 261 4.95 -23.18 10.77
C ALA A 261 4.02 -23.15 11.99
N PHE A 262 4.56 -23.28 13.20
CA PHE A 262 3.80 -23.17 14.45
C PHE A 262 3.17 -21.79 14.62
N ARG A 263 3.90 -20.70 14.35
CA ARG A 263 3.39 -19.34 14.39
C ARG A 263 2.22 -19.15 13.44
N LYS A 264 2.37 -19.60 12.20
CA LYS A 264 1.32 -19.52 11.17
C LYS A 264 0.06 -20.27 11.61
N ALA A 265 0.22 -21.45 12.15
CA ALA A 265 -0.86 -22.29 12.66
C ALA A 265 -1.62 -21.64 13.83
N VAL A 266 -0.92 -21.01 14.77
CA VAL A 266 -1.53 -20.29 15.89
C VAL A 266 -2.34 -19.09 15.41
N ALA A 267 -1.84 -18.36 14.41
CA ALA A 267 -2.56 -17.23 13.81
C ALA A 267 -3.86 -17.69 13.12
N GLU A 268 -3.83 -18.80 12.39
CA GLU A 268 -5.00 -19.36 11.72
C GLU A 268 -6.07 -19.83 12.72
N VAL A 269 -5.69 -20.51 13.80
CA VAL A 269 -6.62 -20.92 14.87
C VAL A 269 -7.25 -19.69 15.54
N ARG A 270 -6.49 -18.66 15.81
CA ARG A 270 -7.00 -17.41 16.40
C ARG A 270 -8.04 -16.76 15.48
N ASN A 271 -7.80 -16.73 14.19
CA ASN A 271 -8.72 -16.14 13.21
C ASN A 271 -10.02 -16.95 13.14
N GLN A 272 -9.92 -18.27 13.12
CA GLN A 272 -11.11 -19.12 13.16
C GLN A 272 -11.94 -18.90 14.45
N MET A 273 -11.29 -18.84 15.62
CA MET A 273 -11.98 -18.56 16.88
C MET A 273 -12.69 -17.21 16.89
N ARG A 274 -12.13 -16.16 16.23
CA ARG A 274 -12.78 -14.85 16.10
C ARG A 274 -13.98 -14.90 15.18
N GLU A 275 -13.89 -15.60 14.06
CA GLU A 275 -15.01 -15.81 13.14
C GLU A 275 -16.14 -16.59 13.84
N ASP A 276 -15.81 -17.62 14.60
CA ASP A 276 -16.79 -18.41 15.37
C ASP A 276 -17.48 -17.56 16.45
N ILE A 277 -16.75 -16.68 17.13
CA ILE A 277 -17.32 -15.73 18.10
C ILE A 277 -18.21 -14.69 17.39
N ALA A 278 -17.77 -14.16 16.26
CA ALA A 278 -18.56 -13.18 15.50
C ALA A 278 -19.86 -13.78 14.95
N ASN A 279 -19.82 -15.04 14.50
CA ASN A 279 -20.97 -15.75 13.98
C ASN A 279 -21.89 -16.23 15.12
N GLY A 280 -21.36 -16.68 16.29
CA GLY A 280 -22.15 -17.10 17.43
C GLY A 280 -22.91 -15.98 18.12
N SER A 281 -22.41 -14.74 18.06
CA SER A 281 -23.14 -13.56 18.56
C SER A 281 -24.28 -13.09 17.65
N ALA A 282 -24.38 -13.62 16.43
CA ALA A 282 -25.48 -13.31 15.50
C ALA A 282 -26.70 -14.25 15.62
N GLU A 283 -26.54 -15.40 16.28
CA GLU A 283 -27.63 -16.35 16.50
C GLU A 283 -28.43 -16.11 17.80
N ASP A 284 -27.91 -15.26 18.71
CA ASP A 284 -28.55 -14.95 20.00
C ASP A 284 -29.27 -13.57 20.02
N MET A 285 -29.51 -12.94 18.86
CA MET A 285 -30.31 -11.73 18.70
C MET A 285 -31.52 -12.00 17.77
#